data_b274e99cc097cae6f00ca802bdb1e5d8
#
_entry.id   b274e99cc097cae6f00ca802bdb1e5d8
#
_cell.length_a   1.000
_cell.length_b   1.000
_cell.length_c   1.000
_cell.angle_alpha   90.00
_cell.angle_beta   90.00
_cell.angle_gamma   90.00
#
_symmetry.space_group_name_H-M   'P 1'
#
loop_
_entity.id
_entity.type
_entity.pdbx_description
1 polymer ?
#
loop_
_entity_poly.entity_id
_entity_poly.type
_entity_poly.pdbx_seq_one_letter_code
_entity_poly.pdbx_strand_id
1 'polypeptide(L)'
;MSVTYGFYNSKNKDRRYDAIQMSSIFDGIIRDGILQHVGTAMMVKESTGMMVNVGIGRAWFNHTWTLNDALLPLTVPQSEVILNRIDAVILEVDSRESVRANTIKIVKGTPATNPVKPSMIKTNDRWQYPLAYIRVNSGVTSI
;
A
#
# COMPACT_ATOMS: atom_id res chain seq x y z
N MET A 1 31.77 12.07 0.98
CA MET A 1 31.45 10.63 1.16
C MET A 1 31.36 10.39 2.65
N SER A 2 30.26 9.81 3.13
CA SER A 2 30.12 9.44 4.55
C SER A 2 29.91 7.94 4.66
N VAL A 3 30.46 7.35 5.72
CA VAL A 3 30.24 5.95 6.08
C VAL A 3 29.24 5.95 7.24
N THR A 4 28.11 5.25 7.09
CA THR A 4 27.08 5.09 8.13
C THR A 4 27.22 3.72 8.76
N TYR A 5 27.14 3.64 10.08
CA TYR A 5 27.27 2.41 10.86
C TYR A 5 26.40 2.46 12.11
N GLY A 6 26.12 1.31 12.72
CA GLY A 6 25.23 1.26 13.88
C GLY A 6 25.50 0.08 14.82
N PHE A 7 24.64 -0.09 15.82
CA PHE A 7 24.64 -1.18 16.82
C PHE A 7 25.85 -1.19 17.77
N TYR A 8 26.36 -0.03 18.11
CA TYR A 8 27.30 0.10 19.19
C TYR A 8 26.59 0.42 20.51
N ASN A 9 27.09 -0.13 21.60
CA ASN A 9 26.58 0.19 22.94
C ASN A 9 26.72 1.67 23.23
N SER A 10 25.69 2.28 23.76
CA SER A 10 25.71 3.67 24.19
C SER A 10 26.55 3.81 25.47
N LYS A 11 27.46 4.78 25.49
CA LYS A 11 28.16 5.24 26.69
C LYS A 11 27.69 6.67 26.98
N ASN A 12 27.10 6.88 28.14
CA ASN A 12 26.54 8.18 28.51
C ASN A 12 25.48 8.74 27.55
N LYS A 13 24.66 7.85 26.94
CA LYS A 13 23.59 8.20 25.99
C LYS A 13 24.06 8.89 24.71
N ASP A 14 25.30 8.63 24.27
CA ASP A 14 25.92 9.19 23.07
C ASP A 14 25.46 8.55 21.77
N ARG A 15 24.74 7.42 21.83
CA ARG A 15 24.22 6.69 20.67
C ARG A 15 22.69 6.73 20.66
N ARG A 16 22.16 7.29 19.60
CA ARG A 16 20.72 7.29 19.29
C ARG A 16 20.55 6.88 17.84
N TYR A 17 19.59 6.01 17.58
CA TYR A 17 19.25 5.56 16.23
C TYR A 17 17.83 6.01 15.92
N ASP A 18 17.66 6.64 14.77
CA ASP A 18 16.34 6.99 14.25
C ASP A 18 15.72 5.84 13.44
N ALA A 19 14.49 6.04 12.97
CA ALA A 19 13.76 5.03 12.22
C ALA A 19 14.47 4.66 10.91
N ILE A 20 15.10 5.63 10.23
CA ILE A 20 15.81 5.41 8.96
C ILE A 20 17.05 4.55 9.22
N GLN A 21 17.83 4.89 10.24
CA GLN A 21 19.02 4.12 10.62
C GLN A 21 18.65 2.69 11.03
N MET A 22 17.54 2.51 11.77
CA MET A 22 17.06 1.18 12.16
C MET A 22 16.54 0.37 10.98
N SER A 23 15.84 0.98 10.04
CA SER A 23 15.32 0.29 8.86
C SER A 23 16.41 -0.03 7.83
N SER A 24 17.51 0.73 7.79
CA SER A 24 18.59 0.55 6.83
C SER A 24 19.30 -0.80 6.94
N ILE A 25 19.22 -1.48 8.10
CA ILE A 25 19.75 -2.85 8.24
C ILE A 25 19.04 -3.86 7.33
N PHE A 26 17.79 -3.58 6.96
CA PHE A 26 17.00 -4.44 6.09
C PHE A 26 17.23 -4.14 4.60
N ASP A 27 17.91 -3.03 4.29
CA ASP A 27 18.27 -2.68 2.92
C ASP A 27 19.17 -3.75 2.29
N GLY A 28 18.76 -4.25 1.14
CA GLY A 28 19.44 -5.36 0.48
C GLY A 28 19.09 -6.76 1.02
N ILE A 29 18.41 -6.85 2.18
CA ILE A 29 17.89 -8.11 2.74
C ILE A 29 16.43 -8.29 2.34
N ILE A 30 15.60 -7.25 2.56
CA ILE A 30 14.18 -7.25 2.22
C ILE A 30 13.97 -6.29 1.05
N ARG A 31 13.41 -6.81 -0.04
CA ARG A 31 13.00 -5.98 -1.18
C ARG A 31 11.58 -5.45 -0.95
N ASP A 32 11.30 -4.28 -1.50
CA ASP A 32 9.94 -3.73 -1.53
C ASP A 32 8.98 -4.75 -2.15
N GLY A 33 7.91 -5.05 -1.43
CA GLY A 33 6.92 -6.00 -1.87
C GLY A 33 6.02 -6.52 -0.76
N ILE A 34 5.13 -7.43 -1.17
CA ILE A 34 4.26 -8.18 -0.26
C ILE A 34 4.96 -9.48 0.10
N LEU A 35 4.97 -9.82 1.39
CA LEU A 35 5.55 -11.07 1.89
C LEU A 35 4.59 -12.23 1.57
N GLN A 36 4.88 -12.96 0.50
CA GLN A 36 3.98 -13.94 -0.11
C GLN A 36 3.60 -15.13 0.79
N HIS A 37 4.39 -15.42 1.80
CA HIS A 37 4.19 -16.54 2.74
C HIS A 37 3.52 -16.12 4.06
N VAL A 38 3.04 -14.87 4.17
CA VAL A 38 2.37 -14.36 5.38
C VAL A 38 0.88 -14.18 5.12
N GLY A 39 0.07 -14.94 5.85
CA GLY A 39 -1.39 -14.89 5.73
C GLY A 39 -1.87 -15.28 4.33
N THR A 40 -2.66 -14.42 3.73
CA THR A 40 -3.11 -14.55 2.33
C THR A 40 -2.40 -13.56 1.40
N ALA A 41 -1.22 -13.07 1.80
CA ALA A 41 -0.41 -12.11 1.04
C ALA A 41 -1.20 -10.86 0.62
N MET A 42 -2.07 -10.33 1.50
CA MET A 42 -2.96 -9.18 1.20
C MET A 42 -3.80 -9.37 -0.06
N MET A 43 -4.14 -10.61 -0.42
CA MET A 43 -4.95 -10.90 -1.61
C MET A 43 -6.28 -10.15 -1.54
N VAL A 44 -6.63 -9.48 -2.63
CA VAL A 44 -7.90 -8.78 -2.78
C VAL A 44 -8.91 -9.71 -3.43
N LYS A 45 -10.08 -9.86 -2.81
CA LYS A 45 -11.19 -10.67 -3.32
C LYS A 45 -12.47 -9.86 -3.34
N GLU A 46 -13.32 -10.16 -4.29
CA GLU A 46 -14.69 -9.64 -4.33
C GLU A 46 -15.47 -10.00 -3.06
N SER A 47 -16.43 -9.18 -2.72
CA SER A 47 -17.35 -9.36 -1.61
C SER A 47 -18.78 -9.02 -2.08
N THR A 48 -19.71 -8.87 -1.16
CA THR A 48 -21.11 -8.59 -1.52
C THR A 48 -21.28 -7.16 -2.04
N GLY A 49 -21.95 -7.00 -3.17
CA GLY A 49 -22.24 -5.71 -3.76
C GLY A 49 -20.99 -4.99 -4.26
N MET A 50 -20.90 -3.69 -4.03
CA MET A 50 -19.77 -2.86 -4.41
C MET A 50 -18.68 -2.87 -3.33
N MET A 51 -18.22 -4.06 -2.93
CA MET A 51 -17.20 -4.22 -1.90
C MET A 51 -16.14 -5.24 -2.31
N VAL A 52 -14.94 -5.03 -1.83
CA VAL A 52 -13.83 -5.99 -1.89
C VAL A 52 -13.24 -6.15 -0.49
N ASN A 53 -12.63 -7.31 -0.24
CA ASN A 53 -11.92 -7.60 0.98
C ASN A 53 -10.43 -7.75 0.69
N VAL A 54 -9.59 -7.10 1.49
CA VAL A 54 -8.14 -7.31 1.51
C VAL A 54 -7.82 -8.32 2.59
N GLY A 55 -7.15 -9.39 2.23
CA GLY A 55 -6.78 -10.47 3.13
C GLY A 55 -5.63 -10.11 4.08
N ILE A 56 -5.43 -10.98 5.06
CA ILE A 56 -4.33 -10.86 6.03
C ILE A 56 -3.00 -10.96 5.30
N GLY A 57 -2.01 -10.15 5.73
CA GLY A 57 -0.68 -10.20 5.15
C GLY A 57 0.26 -9.14 5.68
N ARG A 58 1.50 -9.21 5.21
CA ARG A 58 2.54 -8.21 5.50
C ARG A 58 3.15 -7.68 4.22
N ALA A 59 3.59 -6.43 4.28
CA ALA A 59 4.32 -5.77 3.22
C ALA A 59 5.50 -4.96 3.78
N TRP A 60 6.51 -4.77 2.93
CA TRP A 60 7.63 -3.88 3.16
C TRP A 60 7.73 -2.93 1.97
N PHE A 61 7.60 -1.63 2.21
CA PHE A 61 7.76 -0.60 1.19
C PHE A 61 8.40 0.65 1.77
N ASN A 62 9.32 1.21 1.03
CA ASN A 62 9.93 2.49 1.34
C ASN A 62 10.35 2.60 2.82
N HIS A 63 11.17 1.65 3.27
CA HIS A 63 11.69 1.52 4.64
C HIS A 63 10.65 1.36 5.76
N THR A 64 9.41 1.06 5.40
CA THR A 64 8.34 0.84 6.37
C THR A 64 7.70 -0.54 6.21
N TRP A 65 7.21 -1.09 7.29
CA TRP A 65 6.43 -2.31 7.26
C TRP A 65 4.94 -2.03 7.46
N THR A 66 4.11 -2.87 6.86
CA THR A 66 2.65 -2.85 7.04
C THR A 66 2.19 -4.24 7.42
N LEU A 67 1.33 -4.33 8.41
CA LEU A 67 0.61 -5.55 8.78
C LEU A 67 -0.88 -5.29 8.63
N ASN A 68 -1.55 -6.11 7.81
CA ASN A 68 -2.99 -6.26 7.83
C ASN A 68 -3.29 -7.57 8.58
N ASP A 69 -3.77 -7.49 9.80
CA ASP A 69 -3.95 -8.63 10.73
C ASP A 69 -5.36 -9.23 10.71
N ALA A 70 -6.29 -8.59 9.99
CA ALA A 70 -7.66 -9.03 9.83
C ALA A 70 -8.15 -8.79 8.38
N LEU A 71 -9.30 -9.38 8.05
CA LEU A 71 -9.97 -9.10 6.78
C LEU A 71 -10.40 -7.63 6.76
N LEU A 72 -9.94 -6.86 5.77
CA LEU A 72 -10.22 -5.45 5.62
C LEU A 72 -11.23 -5.22 4.49
N PRO A 73 -12.49 -4.90 4.81
CA PRO A 73 -13.48 -4.56 3.79
C PRO A 73 -13.25 -3.14 3.25
N LEU A 74 -13.34 -2.98 1.94
CA LEU A 74 -13.25 -1.70 1.27
C LEU A 74 -14.46 -1.51 0.35
N THR A 75 -15.11 -0.34 0.43
CA THR A 75 -16.21 0.02 -0.45
C THR A 75 -15.68 0.57 -1.75
N VAL A 76 -16.02 -0.08 -2.86
CA VAL A 76 -15.76 0.41 -4.21
C VAL A 76 -16.78 1.51 -4.52
N PRO A 77 -16.37 2.68 -5.02
CA PRO A 77 -17.31 3.72 -5.42
C PRO A 77 -18.33 3.20 -6.43
N GLN A 78 -19.56 3.68 -6.36
CA GLN A 78 -20.62 3.25 -7.29
C GLN A 78 -20.20 3.40 -8.75
N SER A 79 -20.73 2.50 -9.60
CA SER A 79 -20.48 2.52 -11.03
C SER A 79 -21.04 3.81 -11.67
N GLU A 80 -20.44 4.22 -12.77
CA GLU A 80 -21.00 5.27 -13.61
C GLU A 80 -22.14 4.69 -14.47
N VAL A 81 -23.04 5.56 -14.92
CA VAL A 81 -24.23 5.12 -15.69
C VAL A 81 -23.84 4.62 -17.09
N ILE A 82 -22.87 5.28 -17.74
CA ILE A 82 -22.56 5.04 -19.16
C ILE A 82 -21.13 4.52 -19.38
N LEU A 83 -20.15 4.97 -18.58
CA LEU A 83 -18.74 4.70 -18.81
C LEU A 83 -18.20 3.66 -17.84
N ASN A 84 -17.28 2.83 -18.33
CA ASN A 84 -16.51 1.92 -17.50
C ASN A 84 -15.31 2.64 -16.88
N ARG A 85 -14.76 2.09 -15.78
CA ARG A 85 -13.50 2.56 -15.20
C ARG A 85 -12.69 1.40 -14.63
N ILE A 86 -11.44 1.67 -14.31
CA ILE A 86 -10.57 0.74 -13.58
C ILE A 86 -10.12 1.42 -12.30
N ASP A 87 -10.58 0.93 -11.16
CA ASP A 87 -10.13 1.37 -9.84
C ASP A 87 -8.92 0.56 -9.38
N ALA A 88 -8.16 1.07 -8.44
CA ALA A 88 -7.04 0.34 -7.84
C ALA A 88 -7.21 0.24 -6.32
N VAL A 89 -7.05 -0.97 -5.78
CA VAL A 89 -6.78 -1.16 -4.35
C VAL A 89 -5.29 -0.97 -4.16
N ILE A 90 -4.89 -0.03 -3.31
CA ILE A 90 -3.50 0.32 -3.10
C ILE A 90 -3.10 0.24 -1.65
N LEU A 91 -1.83 -0.06 -1.41
CA LEU A 91 -1.13 0.26 -0.18
C LEU A 91 -0.37 1.57 -0.40
N GLU A 92 -0.65 2.56 0.42
CA GLU A 92 0.03 3.85 0.41
C GLU A 92 0.92 3.98 1.65
N VAL A 93 2.19 4.31 1.43
CA VAL A 93 3.12 4.76 2.45
C VAL A 93 3.22 6.26 2.34
N ASP A 94 2.92 6.99 3.40
CA ASP A 94 2.97 8.45 3.46
C ASP A 94 3.82 8.86 4.65
N SER A 95 5.06 9.28 4.36
CA SER A 95 6.05 9.67 5.35
C SER A 95 6.04 11.17 5.67
N ARG A 96 5.14 11.95 5.03
CA ARG A 96 5.01 13.38 5.30
C ARG A 96 4.75 13.61 6.79
N GLU A 97 5.37 14.63 7.37
CA GLU A 97 5.34 14.92 8.80
C GLU A 97 3.90 15.01 9.37
N SER A 98 2.98 15.51 8.57
CA SER A 98 1.55 15.63 8.93
C SER A 98 0.77 14.32 8.90
N VAL A 99 1.32 13.23 8.31
CA VAL A 99 0.62 11.94 8.10
C VAL A 99 1.32 10.80 8.80
N ARG A 100 2.53 10.43 8.37
CA ARG A 100 3.35 9.32 8.91
C ARG A 100 2.54 8.05 9.12
N ALA A 101 1.93 7.54 8.05
CA ALA A 101 1.05 6.37 8.12
C ALA A 101 1.08 5.55 6.83
N ASN A 102 0.87 4.25 6.98
CA ASN A 102 0.58 3.33 5.89
C ASN A 102 -0.91 3.05 5.86
N THR A 103 -1.55 3.14 4.69
CA THR A 103 -2.99 2.93 4.52
C THR A 103 -3.29 2.05 3.33
N ILE A 104 -4.32 1.20 3.46
CA ILE A 104 -4.88 0.44 2.34
C ILE A 104 -6.20 1.10 1.96
N LYS A 105 -6.35 1.48 0.70
CA LYS A 105 -7.53 2.21 0.21
C LYS A 105 -7.78 1.99 -1.28
N ILE A 106 -8.92 2.47 -1.75
CA ILE A 106 -9.25 2.48 -3.17
C ILE A 106 -8.92 3.83 -3.79
N VAL A 107 -8.24 3.80 -4.92
CA VAL A 107 -8.09 4.94 -5.84
C VAL A 107 -9.07 4.74 -6.98
N LYS A 108 -10.06 5.63 -7.08
CA LYS A 108 -11.04 5.64 -8.17
C LYS A 108 -10.34 6.01 -9.47
N GLY A 109 -10.54 5.21 -10.50
CA GLY A 109 -10.06 5.50 -11.84
C GLY A 109 -10.93 6.53 -12.58
N THR A 110 -10.46 6.99 -13.71
CA THR A 110 -11.19 7.91 -14.59
C THR A 110 -12.14 7.11 -15.49
N PRO A 111 -13.45 7.41 -15.47
CA PRO A 111 -14.41 6.81 -16.38
C PRO A 111 -14.09 7.14 -17.84
N ALA A 112 -14.09 6.14 -18.72
CA ALA A 112 -13.83 6.32 -20.15
C ALA A 112 -14.41 5.17 -20.96
N THR A 113 -14.56 5.36 -22.28
CA THR A 113 -14.93 4.28 -23.21
C THR A 113 -13.90 3.16 -23.17
N ASN A 114 -12.60 3.52 -23.13
CA ASN A 114 -11.49 2.61 -22.95
C ASN A 114 -10.73 3.00 -21.68
N PRO A 115 -11.18 2.54 -20.48
CA PRO A 115 -10.59 2.95 -19.23
C PRO A 115 -9.17 2.40 -19.06
N VAL A 116 -8.30 3.23 -18.50
CA VAL A 116 -6.92 2.86 -18.15
C VAL A 116 -6.75 2.76 -16.65
N LYS A 117 -5.76 2.01 -16.21
CA LYS A 117 -5.39 1.91 -14.79
C LYS A 117 -4.99 3.29 -14.26
N PRO A 118 -5.39 3.65 -13.02
CA PRO A 118 -4.96 4.89 -12.41
C PRO A 118 -3.44 4.92 -12.21
N SER A 119 -2.84 6.08 -12.42
CA SER A 119 -1.42 6.29 -12.16
C SER A 119 -1.13 6.28 -10.68
N MET A 120 -0.04 5.62 -10.27
CA MET A 120 0.40 5.56 -8.88
C MET A 120 1.33 6.73 -8.56
N ILE A 121 1.14 7.33 -7.39
CA ILE A 121 2.05 8.35 -6.85
C ILE A 121 3.32 7.65 -6.39
N LYS A 122 4.47 8.19 -6.79
CA LYS A 122 5.81 7.73 -6.40
C LYS A 122 6.73 8.92 -6.21
N THR A 123 6.69 9.50 -5.02
CA THR A 123 7.58 10.59 -4.59
C THR A 123 8.44 10.11 -3.43
N ASN A 124 9.39 10.93 -2.97
CA ASN A 124 10.26 10.56 -1.85
C ASN A 124 9.49 10.37 -0.54
N ASP A 125 8.39 11.08 -0.37
CA ASP A 125 7.60 11.13 0.85
C ASP A 125 6.25 10.43 0.74
N ARG A 126 5.84 10.01 -0.49
CA ARG A 126 4.57 9.34 -0.73
C ARG A 126 4.69 8.28 -1.80
N TRP A 127 4.38 7.06 -1.45
CA TRP A 127 4.53 5.91 -2.33
C TRP A 127 3.27 5.07 -2.35
N GLN A 128 2.74 4.79 -3.56
CA GLN A 128 1.58 3.95 -3.77
C GLN A 128 1.95 2.67 -4.50
N TYR A 129 1.54 1.54 -3.93
CA TYR A 129 1.71 0.23 -4.52
C TYR A 129 0.34 -0.40 -4.80
N PRO A 130 0.02 -0.81 -6.04
CA PRO A 130 -1.24 -1.45 -6.36
C PRO A 130 -1.26 -2.90 -5.86
N LEU A 131 -2.23 -3.23 -5.02
CA LEU A 131 -2.50 -4.60 -4.58
C LEU A 131 -3.36 -5.34 -5.62
N ALA A 132 -4.36 -4.64 -6.19
CA ALA A 132 -5.24 -5.17 -7.23
C ALA A 132 -5.84 -4.03 -8.08
N TYR A 133 -6.31 -4.39 -9.26
CA TYR A 133 -7.13 -3.52 -10.10
C TYR A 133 -8.52 -4.09 -10.24
N ILE A 134 -9.52 -3.24 -10.13
CA ILE A 134 -10.95 -3.60 -10.19
C ILE A 134 -11.54 -2.96 -11.44
N ARG A 135 -12.04 -3.77 -12.37
CA ARG A 135 -12.83 -3.25 -13.48
C ARG A 135 -14.26 -3.02 -13.01
N VAL A 136 -14.70 -1.78 -13.04
CA VAL A 136 -16.07 -1.38 -12.71
C VAL A 136 -16.78 -1.05 -14.01
N ASN A 137 -17.67 -1.94 -14.43
CA ASN A 137 -18.48 -1.70 -15.62
C ASN A 137 -19.58 -0.69 -15.32
N SER A 138 -20.12 -0.05 -16.36
CA SER A 138 -21.22 0.90 -16.23
C SER A 138 -22.50 0.21 -15.75
N GLY A 139 -23.25 0.87 -14.89
CA GLY A 139 -24.54 0.42 -14.42
C GLY A 139 -24.56 -0.82 -13.51
N VAL A 140 -23.39 -1.31 -13.04
CA VAL A 140 -23.34 -2.47 -12.14
C VAL A 140 -23.58 -2.04 -10.69
N THR A 141 -24.16 -2.96 -9.90
CA THR A 141 -24.40 -2.82 -8.46
C THR A 141 -23.56 -3.79 -7.62
N SER A 142 -22.72 -4.60 -8.29
CA SER A 142 -21.76 -5.52 -7.66
C SER A 142 -20.48 -5.63 -8.48
N ILE A 143 -19.39 -5.97 -7.83
CA ILE A 143 -18.09 -6.26 -8.44
C ILE A 143 -17.98 -7.76 -8.73
#